data_4d7a6056fcde9e71f389ee3cab0b6b32
#
_entry.id   4d7a6056fcde9e71f389ee3cab0b6b32
#
_cell.length_a   1.000
_cell.length_b   1.000
_cell.length_c   1.000
_cell.angle_alpha   90.00
_cell.angle_beta   90.00
_cell.angle_gamma   90.00
#
_symmetry.space_group_name_H-M   'P 1'
#
loop_
_entity.id
_entity.type
_entity.pdbx_description
1 polymer ?
#
loop_
_entity_poly.entity_id
_entity_poly.type
_entity_poly.pdbx_seq_one_letter_code
_entity_poly.pdbx_strand_id
1 'polypeptide(L)'
;ANALRYTRQGRIVLGLRVRGDNVVLQVWDSGPGIPVPHMRQIYDEFHRYEQPFDWGERGLGLGLSICQRISRLLDHGLAARSRVDHGSMFSITVPRAASAIEAVASTEPAPRAADSLAGLRVLCVDNDQEILDGMRALLGRWQVEVITAATVDEALQKIALQPAVMLVDYHLHDRLDGLQTLDALRAASARPIAGALLTADGRDELKQQARERGYRLLTKPVKPASLLAFPAAHQQPPLF
;
A
#
# COMPACT_ATOMS: atom_id res chain seq x y z
N ALA A 1 -10.23 -3.09 -3.08
CA ALA A 1 -10.00 -3.78 -4.35
C ALA A 1 -11.31 -3.90 -5.15
N ASN A 2 -12.29 -4.79 -4.81
CA ASN A 2 -13.49 -5.02 -5.63
C ASN A 2 -14.32 -3.75 -5.89
N ALA A 3 -14.59 -2.94 -4.89
CA ALA A 3 -15.34 -1.69 -5.06
C ALA A 3 -14.66 -0.76 -6.09
N LEU A 4 -13.34 -0.58 -6.01
CA LEU A 4 -12.57 0.22 -6.99
C LEU A 4 -12.61 -0.39 -8.39
N ARG A 5 -12.52 -1.73 -8.48
CA ARG A 5 -12.53 -2.44 -9.76
C ARG A 5 -13.86 -2.34 -10.49
N TYR A 6 -14.97 -2.48 -9.76
CA TYR A 6 -16.31 -2.58 -10.37
C TYR A 6 -17.11 -1.28 -10.35
N THR A 7 -16.57 -0.18 -9.78
CA THR A 7 -17.22 1.13 -9.81
C THR A 7 -16.41 2.11 -10.67
N ARG A 8 -16.74 2.19 -11.97
CA ARG A 8 -16.08 3.13 -12.89
C ARG A 8 -16.50 4.58 -12.67
N GLN A 9 -17.77 4.77 -12.45
CA GLN A 9 -18.38 6.06 -12.20
C GLN A 9 -19.31 5.93 -11.01
N GLY A 10 -19.24 6.86 -10.07
CA GLY A 10 -20.07 6.81 -8.89
C GLY A 10 -19.30 7.03 -7.61
N ARG A 11 -19.70 6.33 -6.55
CA ARG A 11 -19.16 6.56 -5.21
C ARG A 11 -18.77 5.25 -4.54
N ILE A 12 -17.68 5.31 -3.77
CA ILE A 12 -17.28 4.28 -2.84
C ILE A 12 -17.22 4.92 -1.47
N VAL A 13 -17.90 4.32 -0.49
CA VAL A 13 -17.95 4.82 0.88
C VAL A 13 -17.43 3.74 1.82
N LEU A 14 -16.43 4.08 2.61
CA LEU A 14 -15.96 3.28 3.73
C LEU A 14 -16.65 3.79 5.00
N GLY A 15 -17.39 2.91 5.66
CA GLY A 15 -18.10 3.21 6.89
C GLY A 15 -17.63 2.33 8.06
N LEU A 16 -17.69 2.91 9.26
CA LEU A 16 -17.42 2.20 10.50
C LEU A 16 -18.56 2.47 11.48
N ARG A 17 -19.11 1.41 12.08
CA ARG A 17 -20.18 1.50 13.08
C ARG A 17 -19.85 0.65 14.30
N VAL A 18 -20.01 1.23 15.47
CA VAL A 18 -19.93 0.49 16.73
C VAL A 18 -21.31 -0.10 17.05
N ARG A 19 -21.36 -1.40 17.36
CA ARG A 19 -22.58 -2.12 17.77
C ARG A 19 -22.28 -2.99 18.99
N GLY A 20 -22.59 -2.47 20.17
CA GLY A 20 -22.23 -3.13 21.44
C GLY A 20 -20.72 -3.39 21.52
N ASP A 21 -20.33 -4.63 21.74
CA ASP A 21 -18.94 -5.06 21.84
C ASP A 21 -18.29 -5.34 20.47
N ASN A 22 -18.92 -4.94 19.38
CA ASN A 22 -18.41 -5.16 18.03
C ASN A 22 -18.28 -3.85 17.27
N VAL A 23 -17.37 -3.89 16.29
CA VAL A 23 -17.18 -2.86 15.27
C VAL A 23 -17.50 -3.47 13.92
N VAL A 24 -18.35 -2.82 13.14
CA VAL A 24 -18.71 -3.21 11.79
C VAL A 24 -18.04 -2.26 10.81
N LEU A 25 -17.10 -2.77 10.02
CA LEU A 25 -16.53 -2.06 8.87
C LEU A 25 -17.37 -2.39 7.64
N GLN A 26 -17.70 -1.37 6.86
CA GLN A 26 -18.53 -1.49 5.67
C GLN A 26 -17.89 -0.79 4.50
N VAL A 27 -17.88 -1.46 3.35
CA VAL A 27 -17.52 -0.86 2.06
C VAL A 27 -18.77 -0.86 1.19
N TRP A 28 -19.20 0.31 0.79
CA TRP A 28 -20.33 0.52 -0.11
C TRP A 28 -19.80 0.98 -1.45
N ASP A 29 -20.32 0.44 -2.52
CA ASP A 29 -20.05 0.90 -3.87
C ASP A 29 -21.36 1.14 -4.63
N SER A 30 -21.33 2.02 -5.60
CA SER A 30 -22.42 2.27 -6.53
C SER A 30 -22.18 1.60 -7.90
N GLY A 31 -21.50 0.48 -7.88
CA GLY A 31 -21.23 -0.33 -9.07
C GLY A 31 -22.46 -1.04 -9.63
N PRO A 32 -22.28 -2.00 -10.55
CA PRO A 32 -23.37 -2.67 -11.24
C PRO A 32 -24.19 -3.58 -10.32
N GLY A 33 -23.73 -3.86 -9.11
CA GLY A 33 -24.36 -4.80 -8.20
C GLY A 33 -24.18 -6.26 -8.62
N ILE A 34 -24.77 -7.15 -7.81
CA ILE A 34 -24.66 -8.61 -7.97
C ILE A 34 -26.07 -9.21 -7.93
N PRO A 35 -26.47 -9.98 -8.95
CA PRO A 35 -27.77 -10.64 -8.94
C PRO A 35 -27.91 -11.65 -7.81
N VAL A 36 -29.12 -11.77 -7.28
CA VAL A 36 -29.42 -12.65 -6.14
C VAL A 36 -28.93 -14.09 -6.33
N PRO A 37 -29.08 -14.73 -7.49
CA PRO A 37 -28.60 -16.10 -7.70
C PRO A 37 -27.09 -16.27 -7.48
N HIS A 38 -26.31 -15.22 -7.77
CA HIS A 38 -24.84 -15.24 -7.66
C HIS A 38 -24.31 -14.86 -6.27
N MET A 39 -25.15 -14.32 -5.38
CA MET A 39 -24.75 -13.84 -4.06
C MET A 39 -24.10 -14.92 -3.16
N ARG A 40 -24.38 -16.19 -3.37
CA ARG A 40 -23.72 -17.29 -2.67
C ARG A 40 -22.40 -17.66 -3.33
N GLN A 41 -22.37 -17.62 -4.64
CA GLN A 41 -21.23 -18.04 -5.48
C GLN A 41 -20.07 -17.04 -5.47
N ILE A 42 -20.28 -15.78 -5.06
CA ILE A 42 -19.19 -14.78 -4.95
C ILE A 42 -18.07 -15.18 -4.00
N TYR A 43 -18.32 -16.15 -3.11
CA TYR A 43 -17.33 -16.68 -2.17
C TYR A 43 -16.66 -17.97 -2.64
N ASP A 44 -17.09 -18.54 -3.77
CA ASP A 44 -16.51 -19.74 -4.34
C ASP A 44 -15.16 -19.39 -5.00
N GLU A 45 -14.18 -20.30 -4.85
CA GLU A 45 -12.87 -20.13 -5.46
C GLU A 45 -12.95 -20.13 -6.97
N PHE A 46 -12.21 -19.25 -7.60
CA PHE A 46 -12.15 -19.09 -9.06
C PHE A 46 -13.50 -18.72 -9.70
N HIS A 47 -14.54 -18.53 -8.89
CA HIS A 47 -15.84 -18.10 -9.40
C HIS A 47 -15.83 -16.61 -9.74
N ARG A 48 -16.32 -16.27 -10.92
CA ARG A 48 -16.47 -14.91 -11.39
C ARG A 48 -17.85 -14.76 -12.00
N TYR A 49 -18.57 -13.74 -11.61
CA TYR A 49 -19.75 -13.33 -12.33
C TYR A 49 -19.29 -12.57 -13.58
N GLU A 50 -19.40 -13.22 -14.75
CA GLU A 50 -19.10 -12.61 -16.04
C GLU A 50 -20.14 -11.51 -16.30
N GLN A 51 -19.69 -10.28 -16.26
CA GLN A 51 -20.47 -9.16 -16.76
C GLN A 51 -20.15 -8.95 -18.23
N PRO A 52 -21.13 -8.41 -19.04
CA PRO A 52 -20.95 -8.20 -20.48
C PRO A 52 -19.76 -7.31 -20.85
N PHE A 53 -19.14 -6.70 -19.88
CA PHE A 53 -17.99 -5.81 -20.04
C PHE A 53 -16.78 -6.41 -19.34
N ASP A 54 -15.94 -7.12 -20.09
CA ASP A 54 -14.66 -7.65 -19.62
C ASP A 54 -13.67 -6.48 -19.46
N TRP A 55 -13.28 -6.20 -18.21
CA TRP A 55 -12.50 -5.05 -17.80
C TRP A 55 -10.98 -5.36 -17.72
N GLY A 56 -10.48 -6.11 -18.68
CA GLY A 56 -9.03 -6.22 -19.00
C GLY A 56 -8.08 -6.82 -17.94
N GLU A 57 -8.29 -6.61 -16.67
CA GLU A 57 -7.47 -7.22 -15.62
C GLU A 57 -8.12 -8.45 -15.00
N ARG A 58 -7.58 -9.61 -15.32
CA ARG A 58 -8.05 -10.92 -14.86
C ARG A 58 -7.62 -11.20 -13.42
N GLY A 59 -8.38 -10.72 -12.42
CA GLY A 59 -8.22 -11.22 -11.05
C GLY A 59 -8.57 -12.70 -10.94
N LEU A 60 -7.85 -13.45 -10.13
CA LEU A 60 -7.96 -14.91 -9.99
C LEU A 60 -9.28 -15.41 -9.36
N GLY A 61 -10.20 -14.53 -8.94
CA GLY A 61 -11.45 -14.93 -8.28
C GLY A 61 -11.25 -15.49 -6.87
N LEU A 62 -10.12 -15.22 -6.23
CA LEU A 62 -9.78 -15.77 -4.91
C LEU A 62 -10.02 -14.80 -3.74
N GLY A 63 -10.20 -13.51 -4.00
CA GLY A 63 -10.21 -12.50 -2.94
C GLY A 63 -11.32 -12.68 -1.91
N LEU A 64 -12.56 -12.93 -2.32
CA LEU A 64 -13.68 -13.10 -1.41
C LEU A 64 -13.68 -14.47 -0.71
N SER A 65 -13.20 -15.53 -1.36
CA SER A 65 -13.03 -16.86 -0.75
C SER A 65 -11.98 -16.81 0.36
N ILE A 66 -10.85 -16.12 0.14
CA ILE A 66 -9.83 -15.88 1.17
C ILE A 66 -10.42 -15.07 2.32
N CYS A 67 -11.15 -13.98 2.05
CA CYS A 67 -11.81 -13.19 3.09
C CYS A 67 -12.77 -14.04 3.92
N GLN A 68 -13.54 -14.93 3.29
CA GLN A 68 -14.45 -15.83 3.99
C GLN A 68 -13.72 -16.85 4.87
N ARG A 69 -12.62 -17.42 4.39
CA ARG A 69 -11.79 -18.35 5.20
C ARG A 69 -11.19 -17.67 6.41
N ILE A 70 -10.61 -16.48 6.24
CA ILE A 70 -10.04 -15.69 7.33
C ILE A 70 -11.15 -15.31 8.34
N SER A 71 -12.30 -14.87 7.85
CA SER A 71 -13.44 -14.51 8.67
C SER A 71 -13.90 -15.69 9.57
N ARG A 72 -14.00 -16.89 8.99
CA ARG A 72 -14.32 -18.11 9.74
C ARG A 72 -13.23 -18.49 10.73
N LEU A 73 -11.97 -18.39 10.35
CA LEU A 73 -10.82 -18.72 11.22
C LEU A 73 -10.75 -17.82 12.46
N LEU A 74 -11.11 -16.54 12.29
CA LEU A 74 -11.07 -15.53 13.34
C LEU A 74 -12.42 -15.34 14.04
N ASP A 75 -13.44 -16.12 13.70
CA ASP A 75 -14.82 -15.96 14.17
C ASP A 75 -15.38 -14.54 13.97
N HIS A 76 -15.08 -13.96 12.82
CA HIS A 76 -15.55 -12.64 12.43
C HIS A 76 -16.75 -12.75 11.48
N GLY A 77 -17.79 -11.94 11.70
CA GLY A 77 -18.96 -11.92 10.83
C GLY A 77 -18.66 -11.25 9.49
N LEU A 78 -18.75 -11.99 8.38
CA LEU A 78 -18.66 -11.45 7.02
C LEU A 78 -20.04 -11.44 6.38
N ALA A 79 -20.45 -10.30 5.80
CA ALA A 79 -21.74 -10.19 5.12
C ALA A 79 -21.63 -9.35 3.85
N ALA A 80 -22.48 -9.66 2.88
CA ALA A 80 -22.64 -8.88 1.66
C ALA A 80 -24.12 -8.61 1.41
N ARG A 81 -24.41 -7.45 0.84
CA ARG A 81 -25.73 -7.07 0.29
C ARG A 81 -25.50 -6.39 -1.04
N SER A 82 -26.34 -6.71 -2.01
CA SER A 82 -26.23 -6.10 -3.33
C SER A 82 -27.58 -6.01 -4.00
N ARG A 83 -27.69 -5.03 -4.88
CA ARG A 83 -28.83 -4.84 -5.76
C ARG A 83 -28.32 -4.44 -7.13
N VAL A 84 -28.76 -5.13 -8.15
CA VAL A 84 -28.41 -4.84 -9.56
C VAL A 84 -28.68 -3.35 -9.86
N ASP A 85 -27.74 -2.71 -10.53
CA ASP A 85 -27.73 -1.29 -10.92
C ASP A 85 -27.74 -0.28 -9.74
N HIS A 86 -27.57 -0.76 -8.51
CA HIS A 86 -27.56 0.10 -7.32
C HIS A 86 -26.30 -0.10 -6.47
N GLY A 87 -25.44 -1.07 -6.85
CA GLY A 87 -24.19 -1.34 -6.18
C GLY A 87 -24.24 -2.42 -5.13
N SER A 88 -23.15 -2.50 -4.35
CA SER A 88 -22.96 -3.53 -3.34
C SER A 88 -22.48 -2.96 -2.02
N MET A 89 -22.71 -3.71 -0.95
CA MET A 89 -22.17 -3.46 0.38
C MET A 89 -21.53 -4.73 0.91
N PHE A 90 -20.28 -4.65 1.27
CA PHE A 90 -19.56 -5.71 1.98
C PHE A 90 -19.23 -5.23 3.38
N SER A 91 -19.39 -6.09 4.36
CA SER A 91 -19.08 -5.75 5.75
C SER A 91 -18.39 -6.88 6.48
N ILE A 92 -17.50 -6.50 7.40
CA ILE A 92 -16.89 -7.39 8.36
C ILE A 92 -17.18 -6.89 9.77
N THR A 93 -17.59 -7.79 10.66
CA THR A 93 -17.82 -7.52 12.08
C THR A 93 -16.65 -8.08 12.86
N VAL A 94 -16.00 -7.24 13.65
CA VAL A 94 -14.86 -7.62 14.49
C VAL A 94 -15.14 -7.22 15.93
N PRO A 95 -14.60 -7.95 16.93
CA PRO A 95 -14.71 -7.55 18.32
C PRO A 95 -14.10 -6.16 18.55
N ARG A 96 -14.77 -5.36 19.37
CA ARG A 96 -14.23 -4.10 19.86
C ARG A 96 -13.22 -4.39 20.97
N ALA A 97 -12.05 -3.78 20.91
CA ALA A 97 -11.09 -3.88 22.00
C ALA A 97 -11.73 -3.35 23.30
N ALA A 98 -11.72 -4.16 24.36
CA ALA A 98 -12.32 -3.84 25.64
C ALA A 98 -11.59 -2.72 26.41
N SER A 99 -10.33 -2.52 26.13
CA SER A 99 -9.55 -1.38 26.61
C SER A 99 -9.42 -0.40 25.45
N ALA A 100 -9.58 0.91 25.74
CA ALA A 100 -8.86 1.85 24.91
C ALA A 100 -7.44 1.29 24.90
N ILE A 101 -7.03 0.70 23.78
CA ILE A 101 -5.61 0.70 23.45
C ILE A 101 -5.29 2.15 23.74
N GLU A 102 -4.48 2.39 24.81
CA GLU A 102 -3.79 3.67 24.91
C GLU A 102 -3.42 3.90 23.47
N ALA A 103 -4.09 4.84 22.86
CA ALA A 103 -3.87 5.09 21.46
C ALA A 103 -2.36 5.16 21.45
N VAL A 104 -1.73 4.06 20.91
CA VAL A 104 -0.39 4.23 20.43
C VAL A 104 -0.68 5.36 19.50
N ALA A 105 -0.53 6.52 20.11
CA ALA A 105 -0.92 7.75 19.50
C ALA A 105 -0.32 7.52 18.15
N SER A 106 -1.18 7.32 17.15
CA SER A 106 -0.74 7.66 15.83
C SER A 106 -0.24 9.03 16.14
N THR A 107 1.03 9.05 16.49
CA THR A 107 1.79 10.25 16.47
C THR A 107 1.58 10.59 15.00
N GLU A 108 0.47 11.30 14.74
CA GLU A 108 0.48 12.22 13.63
C GLU A 108 1.85 12.81 13.80
N PRO A 109 2.78 12.50 12.87
CA PRO A 109 4.16 12.94 13.04
C PRO A 109 4.02 14.38 13.42
N ALA A 110 4.52 14.70 14.61
CA ALA A 110 4.28 15.99 15.22
C ALA A 110 4.49 17.02 14.10
N PRO A 111 3.67 18.07 13.96
CA PRO A 111 3.72 19.00 12.80
C PRO A 111 5.14 19.39 12.39
N ARG A 112 6.07 19.38 13.34
CA ARG A 112 7.51 19.57 13.14
C ARG A 112 8.22 18.56 12.24
N ALA A 113 7.76 17.29 12.15
CA ALA A 113 8.39 16.29 11.29
C ALA A 113 7.94 16.42 9.84
N ALA A 114 6.69 16.83 9.60
CA ALA A 114 6.16 17.08 8.26
C ALA A 114 6.80 18.34 7.64
N ASP A 115 6.97 19.40 8.42
CA ASP A 115 7.63 20.64 7.99
C ASP A 115 9.10 20.42 7.62
N SER A 116 9.76 19.44 8.24
CA SER A 116 11.17 19.10 7.95
C SER A 116 11.36 18.36 6.63
N LEU A 117 10.29 17.85 6.00
CA LEU A 117 10.36 17.10 4.74
C LEU A 117 10.02 17.94 3.51
N ALA A 118 9.53 19.16 3.71
CA ALA A 118 9.17 20.05 2.60
C ALA A 118 10.40 20.31 1.69
N GLY A 119 10.20 20.09 0.39
CA GLY A 119 11.26 20.22 -0.61
C GLY A 119 12.28 19.06 -0.67
N LEU A 120 12.11 18.03 0.17
CA LEU A 120 12.95 16.82 0.08
C LEU A 120 12.66 16.09 -1.22
N ARG A 121 13.69 15.75 -2.01
CA ARG A 121 13.57 14.93 -3.21
C ARG A 121 13.68 13.46 -2.88
N VAL A 122 12.65 12.68 -3.24
CA VAL A 122 12.58 11.24 -3.02
C VAL A 122 12.39 10.52 -4.35
N LEU A 123 13.30 9.61 -4.67
CA LEU A 123 13.18 8.72 -5.84
C LEU A 123 12.44 7.45 -5.41
N CYS A 124 11.28 7.20 -6.01
CA CYS A 124 10.49 5.99 -5.85
C CYS A 124 10.64 5.11 -7.09
N VAL A 125 11.05 3.87 -6.90
CA VAL A 125 11.24 2.88 -8.00
C VAL A 125 10.34 1.69 -7.73
N ASP A 126 9.37 1.46 -8.61
CA ASP A 126 8.43 0.33 -8.55
C ASP A 126 7.90 0.08 -9.97
N ASN A 127 7.76 -1.18 -10.39
CA ASN A 127 7.24 -1.51 -11.72
C ASN A 127 5.71 -1.36 -11.82
N ASP A 128 5.02 -1.13 -10.71
CA ASP A 128 3.59 -0.87 -10.66
C ASP A 128 3.30 0.64 -10.64
N GLN A 129 2.68 1.14 -11.71
CA GLN A 129 2.34 2.56 -11.84
C GLN A 129 1.34 3.02 -10.78
N GLU A 130 0.41 2.17 -10.33
CA GLU A 130 -0.56 2.52 -9.29
C GLU A 130 0.15 2.74 -7.95
N ILE A 131 1.19 1.95 -7.66
CA ILE A 131 2.03 2.13 -6.46
C ILE A 131 2.79 3.46 -6.55
N LEU A 132 3.38 3.77 -7.69
CA LEU A 132 4.10 5.03 -7.90
C LEU A 132 3.15 6.24 -7.74
N ASP A 133 1.95 6.18 -8.27
CA ASP A 133 0.94 7.24 -8.15
C ASP A 133 0.45 7.36 -6.70
N GLY A 134 0.26 6.24 -6.01
CA GLY A 134 -0.05 6.21 -4.58
C GLY A 134 1.05 6.85 -3.71
N MET A 135 2.32 6.55 -4.00
CA MET A 135 3.48 7.15 -3.32
C MET A 135 3.56 8.66 -3.59
N ARG A 136 3.33 9.09 -4.85
CA ARG A 136 3.28 10.52 -5.20
C ARG A 136 2.18 11.25 -4.45
N ALA A 137 0.98 10.68 -4.39
CA ALA A 137 -0.15 11.27 -3.66
C ALA A 137 0.10 11.32 -2.15
N LEU A 138 0.69 10.27 -1.57
CA LEU A 138 0.97 10.18 -0.13
C LEU A 138 2.07 11.15 0.30
N LEU A 139 3.24 11.09 -0.37
CA LEU A 139 4.41 11.92 -0.02
C LEU A 139 4.19 13.40 -0.38
N GLY A 140 3.43 13.67 -1.47
CA GLY A 140 3.07 15.02 -1.87
C GLY A 140 2.27 15.79 -0.81
N ARG A 141 1.50 15.08 0.06
CA ARG A 141 0.81 15.70 1.20
C ARG A 141 1.77 16.34 2.22
N TRP A 142 3.03 15.92 2.22
CA TRP A 142 4.10 16.47 3.07
C TRP A 142 5.06 17.37 2.29
N GLN A 143 4.62 17.87 1.13
CA GLN A 143 5.41 18.76 0.28
C GLN A 143 6.75 18.16 -0.17
N VAL A 144 6.82 16.83 -0.25
CA VAL A 144 7.97 16.08 -0.79
C VAL A 144 7.92 16.12 -2.32
N GLU A 145 9.05 16.40 -2.94
CA GLU A 145 9.23 16.30 -4.39
C GLU A 145 9.48 14.85 -4.78
N VAL A 146 8.46 14.18 -5.33
CA VAL A 146 8.54 12.76 -5.66
C VAL A 146 8.96 12.56 -7.11
N ILE A 147 10.10 11.91 -7.28
CA ILE A 147 10.62 11.44 -8.57
C ILE A 147 10.23 9.96 -8.68
N THR A 148 9.55 9.56 -9.73
CA THR A 148 9.14 8.16 -9.92
C THR A 148 9.89 7.53 -11.08
N ALA A 149 10.19 6.24 -11.00
CA ALA A 149 10.78 5.45 -12.07
C ALA A 149 10.15 4.05 -12.09
N ALA A 150 9.75 3.58 -13.27
CA ALA A 150 9.15 2.26 -13.44
C ALA A 150 10.20 1.18 -13.76
N THR A 151 11.41 1.57 -14.14
CA THR A 151 12.51 0.67 -14.48
C THR A 151 13.82 1.13 -13.85
N VAL A 152 14.79 0.22 -13.77
CA VAL A 152 16.13 0.51 -13.27
C VAL A 152 16.84 1.55 -14.14
N ASP A 153 16.70 1.45 -15.47
CA ASP A 153 17.33 2.39 -16.40
C ASP A 153 16.75 3.80 -16.27
N GLU A 154 15.45 3.91 -16.08
CA GLU A 154 14.78 5.18 -15.81
C GLU A 154 15.25 5.78 -14.46
N ALA A 155 15.39 4.96 -13.44
CA ALA A 155 15.89 5.38 -12.13
C ALA A 155 17.33 5.91 -12.21
N LEU A 156 18.21 5.22 -12.96
CA LEU A 156 19.59 5.65 -13.20
C LEU A 156 19.68 7.00 -13.92
N GLN A 157 18.82 7.24 -14.92
CA GLN A 157 18.74 8.54 -15.58
C GLN A 157 18.30 9.65 -14.61
N LYS A 158 17.35 9.35 -13.73
CA LYS A 158 16.78 10.31 -12.77
C LYS A 158 17.67 10.58 -11.54
N ILE A 159 18.74 9.80 -11.34
CA ILE A 159 19.69 10.05 -10.24
C ILE A 159 20.38 11.42 -10.39
N ALA A 160 20.50 11.93 -11.63
CA ALA A 160 21.00 13.27 -11.91
C ALA A 160 20.16 14.40 -11.27
N LEU A 161 18.90 14.13 -10.92
CA LEU A 161 18.04 15.06 -10.18
C LEU A 161 18.42 15.16 -8.70
N GLN A 162 19.44 14.44 -8.27
CA GLN A 162 20.01 14.43 -6.91
C GLN A 162 18.94 14.19 -5.81
N PRO A 163 18.22 13.05 -5.84
CA PRO A 163 17.33 12.71 -4.74
C PRO A 163 18.15 12.54 -3.45
N ALA A 164 17.57 12.92 -2.32
CA ALA A 164 18.18 12.71 -1.01
C ALA A 164 17.86 11.31 -0.44
N VAL A 165 16.77 10.71 -0.92
CA VAL A 165 16.27 9.41 -0.46
C VAL A 165 15.82 8.58 -1.65
N MET A 166 16.07 7.26 -1.58
CA MET A 166 15.57 6.27 -2.53
C MET A 166 14.65 5.28 -1.81
N LEU A 167 13.48 5.04 -2.39
CA LEU A 167 12.52 4.00 -1.99
C LEU A 167 12.38 3.04 -3.16
N VAL A 168 12.88 1.82 -3.04
CA VAL A 168 12.99 0.87 -4.16
C VAL A 168 12.24 -0.40 -3.80
N ASP A 169 11.34 -0.85 -4.68
CA ASP A 169 10.70 -2.16 -4.54
C ASP A 169 11.69 -3.30 -4.73
N TYR A 170 11.51 -4.37 -3.98
CA TYR A 170 12.38 -5.54 -4.10
C TYR A 170 12.14 -6.30 -5.41
N HIS A 171 10.87 -6.44 -5.83
CA HIS A 171 10.46 -7.22 -7.00
C HIS A 171 10.23 -6.33 -8.24
N LEU A 172 11.27 -5.75 -8.78
CA LEU A 172 11.17 -4.85 -9.94
C LEU A 172 10.87 -5.54 -11.28
N HIS A 173 10.87 -6.90 -11.33
CA HIS A 173 10.74 -7.66 -12.59
C HIS A 173 11.69 -7.17 -13.71
N ASP A 174 12.86 -6.68 -13.33
CA ASP A 174 13.92 -6.15 -14.19
C ASP A 174 15.18 -7.05 -14.07
N ARG A 175 16.25 -6.69 -14.76
CA ARG A 175 17.56 -7.37 -14.70
C ARG A 175 18.21 -7.36 -13.31
N LEU A 176 17.85 -6.44 -12.46
CA LEU A 176 18.33 -6.28 -11.08
C LEU A 176 17.18 -6.41 -10.09
N ASP A 177 17.44 -7.03 -8.94
CA ASP A 177 16.54 -6.95 -7.80
C ASP A 177 16.65 -5.58 -7.10
N GLY A 178 15.77 -5.33 -6.11
CA GLY A 178 15.74 -4.05 -5.43
C GLY A 178 17.02 -3.71 -4.67
N LEU A 179 17.73 -4.70 -4.11
CA LEU A 179 19.02 -4.47 -3.41
C LEU A 179 20.12 -4.09 -4.40
N GLN A 180 20.22 -4.83 -5.51
CA GLN A 180 21.17 -4.54 -6.58
C GLN A 180 20.89 -3.17 -7.23
N THR A 181 19.61 -2.82 -7.36
CA THR A 181 19.19 -1.51 -7.85
C THR A 181 19.61 -0.39 -6.91
N LEU A 182 19.43 -0.55 -5.61
CA LEU A 182 19.91 0.42 -4.61
C LEU A 182 21.43 0.59 -4.68
N ASP A 183 22.19 -0.51 -4.84
CA ASP A 183 23.64 -0.45 -4.98
C ASP A 183 24.06 0.30 -6.27
N ALA A 184 23.40 0.02 -7.39
CA ALA A 184 23.67 0.67 -8.68
C ALA A 184 23.36 2.19 -8.62
N LEU A 185 22.22 2.57 -8.04
CA LEU A 185 21.83 3.97 -7.87
C LEU A 185 22.79 4.71 -6.94
N ARG A 186 23.21 4.06 -5.84
CA ARG A 186 24.19 4.64 -4.93
C ARG A 186 25.55 4.86 -5.60
N ALA A 187 25.99 3.90 -6.41
CA ALA A 187 27.26 4.01 -7.16
C ALA A 187 27.21 5.11 -8.23
N ALA A 188 26.04 5.32 -8.87
CA ALA A 188 25.84 6.36 -9.85
C ALA A 188 25.66 7.77 -9.26
N SER A 189 25.42 7.86 -7.97
CA SER A 189 25.19 9.14 -7.29
C SER A 189 26.50 9.85 -6.92
N ALA A 190 26.55 11.16 -7.21
CA ALA A 190 27.67 12.00 -6.79
C ALA A 190 27.67 12.35 -5.28
N ARG A 191 26.57 12.07 -4.57
CA ARG A 191 26.38 12.36 -3.14
C ARG A 191 25.85 11.13 -2.39
N PRO A 192 26.11 11.01 -1.09
CA PRO A 192 25.50 9.96 -0.29
C PRO A 192 23.96 10.05 -0.35
N ILE A 193 23.31 8.95 -0.68
CA ILE A 193 21.84 8.86 -0.74
C ILE A 193 21.39 7.79 0.25
N ALA A 194 20.40 8.12 1.07
CA ALA A 194 19.76 7.15 1.94
C ALA A 194 18.83 6.23 1.13
N GLY A 195 18.95 4.91 1.31
CA GLY A 195 18.16 3.93 0.59
C GLY A 195 17.27 3.09 1.52
N ALA A 196 16.02 2.86 1.11
CA ALA A 196 15.15 1.89 1.72
C ALA A 196 14.59 0.93 0.68
N LEU A 197 14.57 -0.36 1.05
CA LEU A 197 13.97 -1.44 0.28
C LEU A 197 12.53 -1.62 0.71
N LEU A 198 11.60 -1.62 -0.23
CA LEU A 198 10.18 -1.91 -0.01
C LEU A 198 9.91 -3.36 -0.39
N THR A 199 9.26 -4.14 0.47
CA THR A 199 8.96 -5.54 0.17
C THR A 199 7.75 -6.06 0.95
N ALA A 200 7.01 -6.99 0.37
CA ALA A 200 6.03 -7.79 1.12
C ALA A 200 6.70 -8.93 1.92
N ASP A 201 7.95 -9.26 1.57
CA ASP A 201 8.71 -10.33 2.17
C ASP A 201 9.47 -9.84 3.40
N GLY A 202 9.05 -10.31 4.56
CA GLY A 202 9.65 -9.95 5.85
C GLY A 202 10.71 -10.94 6.36
N ARG A 203 11.27 -11.82 5.51
CA ARG A 203 12.28 -12.80 5.90
C ARG A 203 13.50 -12.14 6.54
N ASP A 204 14.02 -12.77 7.58
CA ASP A 204 15.14 -12.20 8.35
C ASP A 204 16.43 -12.15 7.53
N GLU A 205 16.62 -13.06 6.58
CA GLU A 205 17.76 -13.07 5.65
C GLU A 205 17.79 -11.78 4.79
N LEU A 206 16.62 -11.37 4.24
CA LEU A 206 16.53 -10.15 3.44
C LEU A 206 16.76 -8.89 4.30
N LYS A 207 16.25 -8.90 5.53
CA LYS A 207 16.50 -7.81 6.49
C LYS A 207 17.98 -7.66 6.81
N GLN A 208 18.66 -8.81 7.01
CA GLN A 208 20.09 -8.83 7.29
C GLN A 208 20.89 -8.34 6.09
N GLN A 209 20.61 -8.82 4.88
CA GLN A 209 21.27 -8.36 3.65
C GLN A 209 21.10 -6.86 3.40
N ALA A 210 19.88 -6.32 3.59
CA ALA A 210 19.64 -4.90 3.48
C ALA A 210 20.47 -4.09 4.50
N ARG A 211 20.49 -4.56 5.76
CA ARG A 211 21.23 -3.92 6.84
C ARG A 211 22.74 -3.93 6.62
N GLU A 212 23.31 -5.05 6.17
CA GLU A 212 24.75 -5.18 5.86
C GLU A 212 25.21 -4.21 4.76
N ARG A 213 24.30 -3.92 3.81
CA ARG A 213 24.54 -2.91 2.75
C ARG A 213 24.19 -1.47 3.19
N GLY A 214 23.74 -1.29 4.45
CA GLY A 214 23.38 0.03 4.99
C GLY A 214 22.04 0.55 4.47
N TYR A 215 21.12 -0.34 4.04
CA TYR A 215 19.77 0.01 3.65
C TYR A 215 18.76 -0.33 4.74
N ARG A 216 17.67 0.41 4.77
CA ARG A 216 16.54 0.09 5.63
C ARG A 216 15.52 -0.77 4.87
N LEU A 217 14.97 -1.79 5.52
CA LEU A 217 13.87 -2.56 4.97
C LEU A 217 12.54 -2.03 5.53
N LEU A 218 11.60 -1.75 4.64
CA LEU A 218 10.22 -1.36 4.95
C LEU A 218 9.27 -2.39 4.38
N THR A 219 8.46 -3.00 5.24
CA THR A 219 7.51 -4.04 4.82
C THR A 219 6.23 -3.42 4.26
N LYS A 220 5.78 -3.86 3.09
CA LYS A 220 4.47 -3.49 2.51
C LYS A 220 3.33 -4.18 3.30
N PRO A 221 2.21 -3.51 3.62
CA PRO A 221 1.91 -2.11 3.31
C PRO A 221 2.73 -1.14 4.17
N VAL A 222 3.39 -0.18 3.53
CA VAL A 222 4.28 0.74 4.23
C VAL A 222 3.46 1.73 5.05
N LYS A 223 3.75 1.77 6.34
CA LYS A 223 3.08 2.72 7.25
C LYS A 223 3.56 4.15 6.96
N PRO A 224 2.68 5.15 6.86
CA PRO A 224 3.07 6.55 6.65
C PRO A 224 4.14 7.03 7.63
N ALA A 225 4.01 6.68 8.92
CA ALA A 225 5.00 7.01 9.95
C ALA A 225 6.41 6.45 9.65
N SER A 226 6.52 5.26 9.06
CA SER A 226 7.80 4.65 8.69
C SER A 226 8.44 5.36 7.50
N LEU A 227 7.64 5.85 6.56
CA LEU A 227 8.11 6.67 5.44
C LEU A 227 8.61 8.03 5.90
N LEU A 228 7.91 8.67 6.85
CA LEU A 228 8.31 9.95 7.43
C LEU A 228 9.58 9.86 8.26
N ALA A 229 9.68 8.83 9.11
CA ALA A 229 10.81 8.65 10.00
C ALA A 229 12.13 8.34 9.27
N PHE A 230 12.06 7.76 8.06
CA PHE A 230 13.24 7.36 7.32
C PHE A 230 14.02 8.57 6.76
N PRO A 231 13.42 9.50 6.02
CA PRO A 231 14.11 10.69 5.53
C PRO A 231 14.61 11.60 6.66
N ALA A 232 13.80 11.79 7.72
CA ALA A 232 14.15 12.65 8.84
C ALA A 232 15.39 12.16 9.60
N ALA A 233 15.58 10.85 9.75
CA ALA A 233 16.74 10.26 10.40
C ALA A 233 18.06 10.47 9.63
N HIS A 234 18.01 10.76 8.34
CA HIS A 234 19.19 10.92 7.49
C HIS A 234 19.52 12.40 7.18
N GLN A 235 18.70 13.34 7.66
CA GLN A 235 18.97 14.78 7.55
C GLN A 235 19.82 15.34 8.70
N GLN A 236 20.05 14.56 9.76
CA GLN A 236 20.92 15.00 10.83
C GLN A 236 22.37 14.97 10.36
N PRO A 237 23.12 16.10 10.39
CA PRO A 237 24.55 16.09 10.17
C PRO A 237 25.22 15.20 11.21
N PRO A 238 26.33 14.52 10.89
CA PRO A 238 27.06 13.75 11.88
C PRO A 238 27.41 14.67 13.06
N LEU A 239 26.98 14.27 14.23
CA LEU A 239 27.45 14.90 15.47
C LEU A 239 28.95 14.63 15.54
N PHE A 240 29.73 15.69 15.42
CA PHE A 240 31.18 15.69 15.66
C PHE A 240 31.49 15.30 17.09
#